data_cff4a84e64df4084e685ef7376dfb807
#
_entry.id   cff4a84e64df4084e685ef7376dfb807
#
_cell.length_a   1.000
_cell.length_b   1.000
_cell.length_c   1.000
_cell.angle_alpha   90.00
_cell.angle_beta   90.00
_cell.angle_gamma   90.00
#
_symmetry.space_group_name_H-M   'P 1'
#
loop_
_entity.id
_entity.type
_entity.pdbx_description
1 polymer ?
#
loop_
_entity_poly.entity_id
_entity_poly.type
_entity_poly.pdbx_seq_one_letter_code
_entity_poly.pdbx_strand_id
1 'polypeptide(L)'
;MAAVDEFDEVVGRYHLALDEFSRGNPDPVKEFYSTRDDVAIANPFFPLTSGRERVVERLERSVRNFSDGEVGFQMVVKWVSSGDLACLVELEEWRTKVGGREDVTPFTLRVTTLFRAEGGGWKVVHRHADPITTARPAESVIPE
;
A
#
# COMPACT_ATOMS: atom_id res chain seq x y z
N MET A 1 -13.47 19.13 -9.49
CA MET A 1 -13.38 18.82 -10.25
C MET A 1 -12.32 17.95 -10.87
N ALA A 2 -11.60 18.43 -11.88
CA ALA A 2 -10.71 17.55 -12.63
C ALA A 2 -9.68 16.82 -11.76
N ALA A 3 -9.07 17.51 -10.80
CA ALA A 3 -8.05 16.89 -9.94
C ALA A 3 -8.63 15.77 -9.06
N VAL A 4 -9.85 15.95 -8.56
CA VAL A 4 -10.51 14.93 -7.72
C VAL A 4 -10.91 13.74 -8.57
N ASP A 5 -11.52 13.98 -9.73
CA ASP A 5 -11.92 12.91 -10.65
C ASP A 5 -10.71 12.13 -11.16
N GLU A 6 -9.64 12.85 -11.47
CA GLU A 6 -8.38 12.25 -11.90
C GLU A 6 -7.78 11.38 -10.81
N PHE A 7 -7.82 11.85 -9.56
CA PHE A 7 -7.31 11.06 -8.44
C PHE A 7 -8.18 9.82 -8.18
N ASP A 8 -9.50 9.91 -8.37
CA ASP A 8 -10.37 8.75 -8.24
C ASP A 8 -9.99 7.65 -9.23
N GLU A 9 -9.65 8.02 -10.46
CA GLU A 9 -9.15 7.06 -11.44
C GLU A 9 -7.81 6.45 -11.02
N VAL A 10 -6.93 7.27 -10.44
CA VAL A 10 -5.63 6.81 -9.94
C VAL A 10 -5.84 5.80 -8.81
N VAL A 11 -6.73 6.08 -7.87
CA VAL A 11 -7.05 5.15 -6.77
C VAL A 11 -7.54 3.83 -7.33
N GLY A 12 -8.43 3.84 -8.33
CA GLY A 12 -8.91 2.61 -8.96
C GLY A 12 -7.78 1.80 -9.57
N ARG A 13 -6.86 2.45 -10.28
CA ARG A 13 -5.70 1.77 -10.85
C ARG A 13 -4.73 1.25 -9.79
N TYR A 14 -4.56 2.02 -8.71
CA TYR A 14 -3.73 1.59 -7.60
C TYR A 14 -4.31 0.34 -6.92
N HIS A 15 -5.63 0.29 -6.74
CA HIS A 15 -6.31 -0.89 -6.20
C HIS A 15 -6.11 -2.10 -7.09
N LEU A 16 -6.18 -1.94 -8.41
CA LEU A 16 -5.88 -3.04 -9.34
C LEU A 16 -4.42 -3.50 -9.24
N ALA A 17 -3.51 -2.55 -9.01
CA ALA A 17 -2.10 -2.89 -8.83
C ALA A 17 -1.88 -3.73 -7.57
N LEU A 18 -2.56 -3.39 -6.47
CA LEU A 18 -2.50 -4.18 -5.23
C LEU A 18 -3.09 -5.57 -5.42
N ASP A 19 -4.16 -5.66 -6.19
CA ASP A 19 -4.78 -6.94 -6.52
C ASP A 19 -3.77 -7.84 -7.27
N GLU A 20 -3.05 -7.28 -8.24
CA GLU A 20 -1.98 -7.99 -8.93
C GLU A 20 -0.85 -8.40 -7.97
N PHE A 21 -0.52 -7.55 -7.02
CA PHE A 21 0.50 -7.84 -6.01
C PHE A 21 0.11 -9.07 -5.18
N SER A 22 -1.16 -9.19 -4.83
CA SER A 22 -1.66 -10.34 -4.07
C SER A 22 -1.55 -11.66 -4.85
N ARG A 23 -1.38 -11.58 -6.14
CA ARG A 23 -1.19 -12.74 -7.02
C ARG A 23 0.28 -12.98 -7.38
N GLY A 24 1.19 -12.21 -6.80
CA GLY A 24 2.62 -12.39 -7.01
C GLY A 24 3.24 -11.52 -8.09
N ASN A 25 2.51 -10.56 -8.64
CA ASN A 25 3.02 -9.65 -9.66
C ASN A 25 3.28 -8.26 -9.06
N PRO A 26 4.56 -7.87 -8.87
CA PRO A 26 4.90 -6.60 -8.23
C PRO A 26 4.94 -5.41 -9.19
N ASP A 27 4.96 -5.63 -10.48
CA ASP A 27 5.28 -4.60 -11.46
C ASP A 27 4.32 -3.41 -11.43
N PRO A 28 2.99 -3.61 -11.41
CA PRO A 28 2.09 -2.46 -11.35
C PRO A 28 2.27 -1.61 -10.08
N VAL A 29 2.47 -2.24 -8.93
CA VAL A 29 2.70 -1.51 -7.68
C VAL A 29 4.00 -0.73 -7.74
N LYS A 30 5.07 -1.35 -8.23
CA LYS A 30 6.38 -0.68 -8.36
C LYS A 30 6.28 0.58 -9.23
N GLU A 31 5.51 0.54 -10.30
CA GLU A 31 5.32 1.68 -11.18
C GLU A 31 4.59 2.84 -10.52
N PHE A 32 3.75 2.56 -9.52
CA PHE A 32 3.06 3.60 -8.77
C PHE A 32 3.96 4.37 -7.83
N TYR A 33 5.06 3.79 -7.39
CA TYR A 33 5.94 4.47 -6.45
C TYR A 33 6.79 5.52 -7.14
N SER A 34 6.98 6.65 -6.45
CA SER A 34 7.83 7.73 -6.93
C SER A 34 9.23 7.23 -7.25
N THR A 35 9.84 7.78 -8.30
CA THR A 35 11.23 7.49 -8.65
C THR A 35 12.21 8.36 -7.87
N ARG A 36 11.71 9.32 -7.09
CA ARG A 36 12.54 10.18 -6.24
C ARG A 36 12.97 9.44 -4.98
N ASP A 37 14.02 9.91 -4.35
CA ASP A 37 14.64 9.20 -3.24
C ASP A 37 14.00 9.50 -1.88
N ASP A 38 13.03 10.39 -1.82
CA ASP A 38 12.29 10.69 -0.59
C ASP A 38 11.08 9.78 -0.35
N VAL A 39 10.98 8.71 -1.11
CA VAL A 39 9.93 7.70 -0.95
C VAL A 39 10.21 6.83 0.28
N ALA A 40 9.16 6.43 0.99
CA ALA A 40 9.29 5.58 2.17
C ALA A 40 8.11 4.62 2.28
N ILE A 41 8.35 3.44 2.82
CA ILE A 41 7.33 2.42 3.01
C ILE A 41 7.49 1.72 4.36
N ALA A 42 6.36 1.46 5.02
CA ALA A 42 6.30 0.65 6.22
C ALA A 42 5.18 -0.37 6.07
N ASN A 43 5.51 -1.63 6.05
CA ASN A 43 4.57 -2.73 5.91
C ASN A 43 4.67 -3.67 7.12
N PRO A 44 3.67 -4.55 7.34
CA PRO A 44 3.60 -5.32 8.59
C PRO A 44 4.79 -6.22 8.88
N PHE A 45 5.52 -6.65 7.88
CA PHE A 45 6.57 -7.66 8.07
C PHE A 45 7.97 -7.18 7.68
N PHE A 46 8.17 -5.86 7.60
CA PHE A 46 9.52 -5.32 7.50
C PHE A 46 9.57 -3.89 8.06
N PRO A 47 10.77 -3.45 8.49
CA PRO A 47 10.89 -2.12 9.10
C PRO A 47 10.70 -1.00 8.10
N LEU A 48 10.45 0.21 8.62
CA LEU A 48 10.39 1.41 7.81
C LEU A 48 11.62 1.51 6.91
N THR A 49 11.36 1.67 5.62
CA THR A 49 12.40 1.67 4.60
C THR A 49 12.27 2.94 3.76
N SER A 50 13.37 3.63 3.50
CA SER A 50 13.37 4.84 2.70
C SER A 50 14.38 4.75 1.55
N GLY A 51 14.12 5.53 0.49
CA GLY A 51 14.93 5.55 -0.71
C GLY A 51 14.40 4.61 -1.79
N ARG A 52 14.41 5.08 -3.03
CA ARG A 52 13.81 4.37 -4.16
C ARG A 52 14.32 2.94 -4.32
N GLU A 53 15.64 2.77 -4.29
CA GLU A 53 16.23 1.44 -4.52
C GLU A 53 15.80 0.44 -3.45
N ARG A 54 15.84 0.86 -2.18
CA ARG A 54 15.46 0.00 -1.06
C ARG A 54 13.97 -0.33 -1.06
N VAL A 55 13.14 0.66 -1.38
CA VAL A 55 11.69 0.45 -1.45
C VAL A 55 11.34 -0.57 -2.51
N VAL A 56 11.93 -0.44 -3.70
CA VAL A 56 11.70 -1.41 -4.79
C VAL A 56 12.16 -2.80 -4.38
N GLU A 57 13.31 -2.91 -3.74
CA GLU A 57 13.81 -4.20 -3.26
C GLU A 57 12.85 -4.84 -2.26
N ARG A 58 12.30 -4.03 -1.33
CA ARG A 58 11.31 -4.53 -0.36
C ARG A 58 10.05 -5.03 -1.04
N LEU A 59 9.56 -4.31 -2.04
CA LEU A 59 8.39 -4.73 -2.79
C LEU A 59 8.64 -6.05 -3.51
N GLU A 60 9.79 -6.18 -4.14
CA GLU A 60 10.16 -7.41 -4.85
C GLU A 60 10.30 -8.61 -3.93
N ARG A 61 10.78 -8.40 -2.72
CA ARG A 61 10.87 -9.46 -1.71
C ARG A 61 9.50 -9.81 -1.14
N SER A 62 8.71 -8.78 -0.82
CA SER A 62 7.39 -8.97 -0.21
C SER A 62 6.45 -9.77 -1.10
N VAL A 63 6.46 -9.48 -2.40
CA VAL A 63 5.52 -10.11 -3.34
C VAL A 63 5.70 -11.61 -3.41
N ARG A 64 6.87 -12.11 -3.11
CA ARG A 64 7.16 -13.56 -3.12
C ARG A 64 6.37 -14.32 -2.04
N ASN A 65 5.83 -13.61 -1.07
CA ASN A 65 5.02 -14.22 -0.01
C ASN A 65 3.57 -14.41 -0.40
N PHE A 66 3.14 -13.92 -1.56
CA PHE A 66 1.73 -13.89 -1.93
C PHE A 66 1.47 -14.61 -3.25
N SER A 67 0.37 -15.36 -3.29
CA SER A 67 -0.12 -15.98 -4.52
C SER A 67 -1.62 -16.21 -4.42
N ASP A 68 -2.27 -16.32 -5.60
CA ASP A 68 -3.69 -16.65 -5.73
C ASP A 68 -4.60 -15.73 -4.92
N GLY A 69 -4.30 -14.45 -4.90
CA GLY A 69 -4.98 -13.52 -4.02
C GLY A 69 -5.91 -12.54 -4.70
N GLU A 70 -6.67 -11.87 -3.86
CA GLU A 70 -7.48 -10.72 -4.20
C GLU A 70 -7.51 -9.77 -3.01
N VAL A 71 -7.76 -8.48 -3.27
CA VAL A 71 -7.81 -7.46 -2.23
C VAL A 71 -9.10 -6.66 -2.38
N GLY A 72 -9.85 -6.53 -1.30
CA GLY A 72 -10.98 -5.62 -1.21
C GLY A 72 -10.59 -4.37 -0.47
N PHE A 73 -11.39 -3.31 -0.61
CA PHE A 73 -11.05 -2.01 -0.04
C PHE A 73 -12.26 -1.36 0.60
N GLN A 74 -12.05 -0.81 1.80
CA GLN A 74 -13.03 0.02 2.47
C GLN A 74 -12.38 1.38 2.70
N MET A 75 -12.80 2.38 1.93
CA MET A 75 -12.28 3.74 2.03
C MET A 75 -12.80 4.41 3.30
N VAL A 76 -11.90 5.07 4.03
CA VAL A 76 -12.23 5.82 5.23
C VAL A 76 -12.12 7.32 4.97
N VAL A 77 -10.99 7.76 4.41
CA VAL A 77 -10.73 9.17 4.12
C VAL A 77 -9.99 9.27 2.79
N LYS A 78 -10.41 10.26 1.99
CA LYS A 78 -9.71 10.60 0.75
C LYS A 78 -9.73 12.12 0.59
N TRP A 79 -8.58 12.72 0.30
CA TRP A 79 -8.52 14.14 -0.01
C TRP A 79 -7.40 14.45 -0.99
N VAL A 80 -7.59 15.53 -1.73
CA VAL A 80 -6.58 16.07 -2.63
C VAL A 80 -6.36 17.51 -2.22
N SER A 81 -5.11 17.90 -1.98
CA SER A 81 -4.78 19.27 -1.64
C SER A 81 -4.88 20.19 -2.87
N SER A 82 -4.91 21.47 -2.66
CA SER A 82 -4.88 22.44 -3.76
C SER A 82 -3.53 22.48 -4.48
N GLY A 83 -2.52 21.85 -3.92
CA GLY A 83 -1.20 21.74 -4.52
C GLY A 83 -1.03 20.43 -5.25
N ASP A 84 -0.13 19.60 -4.77
CA ASP A 84 0.33 18.41 -5.44
C ASP A 84 0.32 17.16 -4.56
N LEU A 85 -0.45 17.16 -3.47
CA LEU A 85 -0.53 16.04 -2.55
C LEU A 85 -1.94 15.48 -2.48
N ALA A 86 -2.03 14.18 -2.28
CA ALA A 86 -3.29 13.49 -2.02
C ALA A 86 -3.07 12.41 -0.97
N CYS A 87 -4.11 12.09 -0.23
CA CYS A 87 -4.06 11.10 0.84
C CYS A 87 -5.23 10.13 0.72
N LEU A 88 -4.94 8.87 0.96
CA LEU A 88 -5.93 7.80 1.00
C LEU A 88 -5.74 7.03 2.29
N VAL A 89 -6.79 6.99 3.12
CA VAL A 89 -6.82 6.16 4.33
C VAL A 89 -7.91 5.12 4.14
N GLU A 90 -7.55 3.85 4.25
CA GLU A 90 -8.49 2.77 3.96
C GLU A 90 -8.13 1.49 4.72
N LEU A 91 -9.09 0.58 4.76
CA LEU A 91 -8.84 -0.79 5.15
C LEU A 91 -8.66 -1.62 3.88
N GLU A 92 -7.63 -2.45 3.86
CA GLU A 92 -7.41 -3.41 2.78
C GLU A 92 -7.74 -4.79 3.31
N GLU A 93 -8.68 -5.46 2.67
CA GLU A 93 -9.12 -6.80 3.02
C GLU A 93 -8.48 -7.79 2.06
N TRP A 94 -7.43 -8.45 2.51
CA TRP A 94 -6.64 -9.39 1.71
C TRP A 94 -7.17 -10.81 1.88
N ARG A 95 -7.20 -11.54 0.79
CA ARG A 95 -7.44 -12.98 0.78
C ARG A 95 -6.41 -13.58 -0.17
N THR A 96 -5.40 -14.22 0.37
CA THR A 96 -4.28 -14.70 -0.44
C THR A 96 -3.57 -15.84 0.28
N LYS A 97 -2.81 -16.61 -0.47
CA LYS A 97 -1.86 -17.54 0.14
C LYS A 97 -0.68 -16.73 0.62
N VAL A 98 -0.26 -16.97 1.87
CA VAL A 98 0.82 -16.22 2.53
C VAL A 98 1.94 -17.16 2.90
N GLY A 99 3.16 -16.82 2.50
CA GLY A 99 4.34 -17.63 2.78
C GLY A 99 4.23 -18.98 2.08
N GLY A 100 4.55 -20.04 2.78
CA GLY A 100 4.45 -21.39 2.24
C GLY A 100 3.13 -22.08 2.50
N ARG A 101 2.10 -21.37 2.97
CA ARG A 101 0.80 -21.96 3.29
C ARG A 101 0.03 -22.29 2.02
N GLU A 102 -0.68 -23.41 2.04
CA GLU A 102 -1.48 -23.85 0.89
C GLU A 102 -2.87 -23.23 0.86
N ASP A 103 -3.37 -22.76 2.00
CA ASP A 103 -4.71 -22.22 2.11
C ASP A 103 -4.71 -20.71 1.91
N VAL A 104 -5.75 -20.22 1.21
CA VAL A 104 -6.00 -18.79 1.14
C VAL A 104 -6.44 -18.31 2.53
N THR A 105 -5.77 -17.30 3.06
CA THR A 105 -6.01 -16.78 4.40
C THR A 105 -6.47 -15.33 4.32
N PRO A 106 -7.54 -14.96 5.03
CA PRO A 106 -7.96 -13.55 5.09
C PRO A 106 -7.18 -12.79 6.15
N PHE A 107 -6.83 -11.55 5.85
CA PHE A 107 -6.32 -10.60 6.85
C PHE A 107 -6.66 -9.19 6.41
N THR A 108 -6.72 -8.27 7.37
CA THR A 108 -7.06 -6.87 7.10
C THR A 108 -5.94 -5.97 7.57
N LEU A 109 -5.59 -5.01 6.74
CA LEU A 109 -4.59 -3.99 7.06
C LEU A 109 -5.26 -2.62 7.14
N ARG A 110 -4.82 -1.82 8.10
CA ARG A 110 -5.13 -0.39 8.08
C ARG A 110 -4.00 0.32 7.36
N VAL A 111 -4.36 1.17 6.40
CA VAL A 111 -3.38 1.70 5.45
C VAL A 111 -3.56 3.19 5.27
N THR A 112 -2.45 3.92 5.28
CA THR A 112 -2.38 5.29 4.83
C THR A 112 -1.43 5.36 3.65
N THR A 113 -1.89 5.94 2.55
CA THR A 113 -1.07 6.12 1.35
C THR A 113 -1.06 7.60 0.98
N LEU A 114 0.14 8.16 0.85
CA LEU A 114 0.33 9.53 0.37
C LEU A 114 0.78 9.49 -1.09
N PHE A 115 0.12 10.29 -1.90
CA PHE A 115 0.44 10.43 -3.32
C PHE A 115 0.92 11.85 -3.58
N ARG A 116 1.80 12.00 -4.55
CA ARG A 116 2.30 13.30 -5.00
C ARG A 116 2.16 13.37 -6.52
N ALA A 117 1.77 14.54 -7.03
CA ALA A 117 1.72 14.76 -8.47
C ALA A 117 3.14 14.83 -9.01
N GLU A 118 3.46 13.95 -9.96
CA GLU A 118 4.77 13.85 -10.60
C GLU A 118 4.59 13.45 -12.05
N GLY A 119 5.27 14.15 -12.95
CA GLY A 119 5.31 13.77 -14.35
C GLY A 119 3.95 13.69 -15.04
N GLY A 120 3.01 14.54 -14.66
CA GLY A 120 1.67 14.56 -15.23
C GLY A 120 0.72 13.50 -14.64
N GLY A 121 1.13 12.79 -13.61
CA GLY A 121 0.30 11.79 -12.94
C GLY A 121 0.47 11.86 -11.42
N TRP A 122 0.04 10.81 -10.75
CA TRP A 122 0.13 10.70 -9.30
C TRP A 122 1.02 9.50 -8.93
N LYS A 123 1.97 9.70 -8.02
CA LYS A 123 2.87 8.65 -7.55
C LYS A 123 2.80 8.50 -6.04
N VAL A 124 2.95 7.28 -5.56
CA VAL A 124 3.01 7.00 -4.12
C VAL A 124 4.35 7.46 -3.58
N VAL A 125 4.32 8.29 -2.55
CA VAL A 125 5.54 8.73 -1.85
C VAL A 125 5.68 8.09 -0.49
N HIS A 126 4.57 7.63 0.10
CA HIS A 126 4.61 6.93 1.38
C HIS A 126 3.42 6.00 1.51
N ARG A 127 3.68 4.83 2.06
CA ARG A 127 2.65 3.88 2.46
C ARG A 127 3.00 3.37 3.85
N HIS A 128 2.01 3.38 4.74
CA HIS A 128 2.10 2.72 6.04
C HIS A 128 0.94 1.74 6.15
N ALA A 129 1.24 0.48 6.39
CA ALA A 129 0.22 -0.56 6.55
C ALA A 129 0.56 -1.43 7.75
N ASP A 130 -0.44 -1.73 8.58
CA ASP A 130 -0.28 -2.66 9.69
C ASP A 130 -1.59 -3.40 9.96
N PRO A 131 -1.55 -4.53 10.70
CA PRO A 131 -2.74 -5.35 10.94
C PRO A 131 -3.52 -4.95 12.20
N ILE A 132 -3.27 -3.78 12.77
CA ILE A 132 -3.92 -3.37 14.01
C ILE A 132 -5.28 -2.78 13.68
N THR A 133 -6.30 -3.61 13.65
CA THR A 133 -7.66 -3.22 13.29
C THR A 133 -8.63 -3.25 14.47
N THR A 134 -8.15 -3.61 15.66
CA THR A 134 -8.91 -3.59 16.91
C THR A 134 -8.04 -2.95 17.99
N ALA A 135 -8.70 -2.42 19.04
CA ALA A 135 -7.99 -1.80 20.16
C ALA A 135 -7.10 -2.82 20.88
N ARG A 136 -5.94 -2.37 21.33
CA ARG A 136 -4.98 -3.17 22.10
C ARG A 136 -4.59 -2.43 23.36
N PRO A 137 -4.16 -3.15 24.42
CA PRO A 137 -3.63 -2.48 25.61
C PRO A 137 -2.42 -1.62 25.26
N ALA A 138 -2.24 -0.52 25.99
CA ALA A 138 -1.11 0.37 25.75
C ALA A 138 0.24 -0.36 25.88
N GLU A 139 0.31 -1.33 26.77
CA GLU A 139 1.51 -2.13 27.00
C GLU A 139 1.94 -2.94 25.77
N SER A 140 1.03 -3.14 24.81
CA SER A 140 1.38 -3.89 23.60
C SER A 140 2.47 -3.24 22.77
N VAL A 141 2.77 -1.94 23.00
CA VAL A 141 3.88 -1.26 22.31
C VAL A 141 5.24 -1.60 22.90
N ILE A 142 5.27 -2.21 24.09
CA ILE A 142 6.52 -2.55 24.76
C ILE A 142 7.01 -3.90 24.22
N PRO A 143 8.26 -3.99 23.72
CA PRO A 143 8.78 -5.26 23.23
C PRO A 143 8.87 -6.30 24.34
N GLU A 144 8.67 -7.56 23.97
CA GLU A 144 8.82 -8.67 24.90
C GLU A 144 10.28 -8.97 25.24
#